data_ffb1295dd58d2231d2a29d29b4651d2d
#
_entry.id   ffb1295dd58d2231d2a29d29b4651d2d
#
_cell.length_a   1.000
_cell.length_b   1.000
_cell.length_c   1.000
_cell.angle_alpha   90.00
_cell.angle_beta   90.00
_cell.angle_gamma   90.00
#
_symmetry.space_group_name_H-M   'P 1'
#
loop_
_entity.id
_entity.type
_entity.pdbx_description
1 polymer ?
#
loop_
_entity_poly.entity_id
_entity_poly.type
_entity_poly.pdbx_seq_one_letter_code
_entity_poly.pdbx_strand_id
1 'polypeptide(L)'
;MNFESKNIVVIGGSSGIGRGIASSFIEKGADVCITGTRESIADYDEEITENIKKCFYRKLDLSETDNLKKLSLPFDNIHTLVCSQGIVAYDRKEFEIDTFKKIIDLNLNSVMASCSFFHENLAKNKGSIVIIGSGASYHAVKGNPAYSASKGGLLTLIKTLAEAWAINGVRVNGIAPGYVATKLT
;
A
#
# COMPACT_ATOMS: atom_id res chain seq x y z
N MET A 1 11.80 14.90 -11.69
CA MET A 1 11.21 15.15 -10.36
C MET A 1 12.25 14.67 -9.37
N ASN A 2 12.68 15.49 -8.40
CA ASN A 2 13.67 15.17 -7.37
C ASN A 2 12.93 14.92 -6.05
N PHE A 3 13.30 13.87 -5.31
CA PHE A 3 12.75 13.50 -4.02
C PHE A 3 13.80 13.54 -2.89
N GLU A 4 14.93 14.22 -3.11
CA GLU A 4 15.94 14.43 -2.05
C GLU A 4 15.28 15.01 -0.79
N SER A 5 15.69 14.48 0.36
CA SER A 5 15.14 14.84 1.68
C SER A 5 13.64 14.58 1.84
N LYS A 6 13.05 13.69 1.04
CA LYS A 6 11.68 13.24 1.19
C LYS A 6 11.62 11.84 1.77
N ASN A 7 10.84 11.69 2.82
CA ASN A 7 10.60 10.42 3.51
C ASN A 7 9.32 9.78 2.99
N ILE A 8 9.44 8.58 2.46
CA ILE A 8 8.37 7.83 1.82
C ILE A 8 8.12 6.53 2.58
N VAL A 9 6.87 6.24 2.88
CA VAL A 9 6.46 4.94 3.42
C VAL A 9 5.71 4.18 2.34
N VAL A 10 6.14 2.95 2.06
CA VAL A 10 5.46 2.06 1.10
C VAL A 10 4.99 0.80 1.84
N ILE A 11 3.71 0.74 2.15
CA ILE A 11 3.09 -0.45 2.73
C ILE A 11 2.92 -1.49 1.63
N GLY A 12 3.40 -2.72 1.89
CA GLY A 12 3.48 -3.76 0.85
C GLY A 12 4.61 -3.50 -0.16
N GLY A 13 5.67 -2.78 0.27
CA GLY A 13 6.81 -2.41 -0.59
C GLY A 13 7.84 -3.52 -0.81
N SER A 14 7.67 -4.69 -0.22
CA SER A 14 8.64 -5.79 -0.32
C SER A 14 8.54 -6.61 -1.61
N SER A 15 7.48 -6.45 -2.39
CA SER A 15 7.26 -7.22 -3.62
C SER A 15 6.43 -6.47 -4.66
N GLY A 16 6.37 -7.00 -5.88
CA GLY A 16 5.48 -6.56 -6.95
C GLY A 16 5.52 -5.05 -7.22
N ILE A 17 4.33 -4.45 -7.37
CA ILE A 17 4.16 -3.03 -7.67
C ILE A 17 4.76 -2.15 -6.59
N GLY A 18 4.54 -2.47 -5.30
CA GLY A 18 5.06 -1.69 -4.19
C GLY A 18 6.57 -1.60 -4.19
N ARG A 19 7.26 -2.70 -4.51
CA ARG A 19 8.71 -2.73 -4.67
C ARG A 19 9.19 -1.85 -5.81
N GLY A 20 8.55 -1.93 -6.97
CA GLY A 20 8.90 -1.08 -8.12
C GLY A 20 8.74 0.42 -7.79
N ILE A 21 7.69 0.76 -7.04
CA ILE A 21 7.48 2.13 -6.56
C ILE A 21 8.60 2.54 -5.59
N ALA A 22 8.95 1.68 -4.62
CA ALA A 22 10.02 1.96 -3.67
C ALA A 22 11.36 2.19 -4.37
N SER A 23 11.74 1.31 -5.33
CA SER A 23 12.94 1.46 -6.16
C SER A 23 12.97 2.81 -6.88
N SER A 24 11.87 3.18 -7.52
CA SER A 24 11.78 4.45 -8.25
C SER A 24 11.94 5.68 -7.35
N PHE A 25 11.46 5.63 -6.11
CA PHE A 25 11.69 6.71 -5.14
C PHE A 25 13.14 6.77 -4.68
N ILE A 26 13.77 5.62 -4.40
CA ILE A 26 15.20 5.53 -4.03
C ILE A 26 16.08 6.10 -5.13
N GLU A 27 15.85 5.73 -6.39
CA GLU A 27 16.58 6.25 -7.56
C GLU A 27 16.47 7.78 -7.70
N LYS A 28 15.40 8.36 -7.17
CA LYS A 28 15.16 9.81 -7.19
C LYS A 28 15.59 10.52 -5.90
N GLY A 29 16.36 9.84 -5.04
CA GLY A 29 16.99 10.42 -3.85
C GLY A 29 16.12 10.44 -2.60
N ALA A 30 14.98 9.75 -2.55
CA ALA A 30 14.17 9.68 -1.34
C ALA A 30 14.72 8.70 -0.31
N ASP A 31 14.45 8.99 0.95
CA ASP A 31 14.54 8.02 2.04
C ASP A 31 13.26 7.19 2.09
N VAL A 32 13.36 5.88 1.90
CA VAL A 32 12.21 5.00 1.74
C VAL A 32 12.17 3.96 2.85
N CYS A 33 11.04 3.88 3.55
CA CYS A 33 10.70 2.78 4.43
C CYS A 33 9.63 1.91 3.77
N ILE A 34 9.94 0.63 3.62
CA ILE A 34 9.00 -0.36 3.09
C ILE A 34 8.54 -1.31 4.18
N THR A 35 7.35 -1.87 3.99
CA THR A 35 6.87 -2.93 4.87
C THR A 35 6.60 -4.22 4.12
N GLY A 36 6.68 -5.33 4.84
CA GLY A 36 6.37 -6.67 4.37
C GLY A 36 6.03 -7.59 5.53
N THR A 37 5.58 -8.80 5.25
CA THR A 37 5.12 -9.76 6.28
C THR A 37 6.20 -10.67 6.82
N ARG A 38 7.36 -10.79 6.16
CA ARG A 38 8.48 -11.61 6.59
C ARG A 38 9.30 -10.91 7.68
N GLU A 39 10.15 -11.65 8.40
CA GLU A 39 10.96 -11.07 9.50
C GLU A 39 11.95 -10.04 9.00
N SER A 40 12.60 -10.30 7.88
CA SER A 40 13.60 -9.41 7.29
C SER A 40 13.46 -9.28 5.78
N ILE A 41 14.14 -8.28 5.22
CA ILE A 41 14.23 -8.10 3.77
C ILE A 41 15.00 -9.27 3.11
N ALA A 42 15.94 -9.87 3.83
CA ALA A 42 16.74 -11.00 3.33
C ALA A 42 15.91 -12.27 3.13
N ASP A 43 14.72 -12.35 3.72
CA ASP A 43 13.82 -13.49 3.53
C ASP A 43 13.08 -13.46 2.18
N TYR A 44 13.25 -12.38 1.42
CA TYR A 44 12.75 -12.27 0.05
C TYR A 44 13.87 -12.67 -0.94
N ASP A 45 13.49 -13.06 -2.16
CA ASP A 45 14.45 -13.47 -3.19
C ASP A 45 15.50 -12.36 -3.45
N GLU A 46 16.79 -12.72 -3.53
CA GLU A 46 17.90 -11.79 -3.68
C GLU A 46 17.76 -10.89 -4.93
N GLU A 47 17.40 -11.46 -6.08
CA GLU A 47 17.16 -10.73 -7.33
C GLU A 47 16.07 -9.66 -7.16
N ILE A 48 15.12 -9.91 -6.25
CA ILE A 48 14.01 -9.02 -5.92
C ILE A 48 14.46 -7.88 -5.01
N THR A 49 15.43 -8.12 -4.13
CA THR A 49 15.80 -7.17 -3.07
C THR A 49 16.90 -6.20 -3.47
N GLU A 50 17.65 -6.49 -4.53
CA GLU A 50 18.83 -5.68 -4.91
C GLU A 50 18.49 -4.19 -5.12
N ASN A 51 17.39 -3.91 -5.80
CA ASN A 51 16.96 -2.55 -6.12
C ASN A 51 16.43 -1.77 -4.90
N ILE A 52 16.20 -2.43 -3.78
CA ILE A 52 15.69 -1.83 -2.54
C ILE A 52 16.62 -2.02 -1.34
N LYS A 53 17.89 -2.41 -1.56
CA LYS A 53 18.91 -2.56 -0.49
C LYS A 53 19.13 -1.28 0.34
N LYS A 54 18.83 -0.12 -0.22
CA LYS A 54 18.98 1.18 0.45
C LYS A 54 17.74 1.61 1.23
N CYS A 55 16.67 0.81 1.24
CA CYS A 55 15.48 1.15 2.00
C CYS A 55 15.58 0.67 3.46
N PHE A 56 14.81 1.30 4.31
CA PHE A 56 14.51 0.78 5.64
C PHE A 56 13.39 -0.26 5.52
N TYR A 57 13.58 -1.43 6.09
CA TYR A 57 12.56 -2.47 6.14
C TYR A 57 11.91 -2.55 7.52
N ARG A 58 10.61 -2.75 7.55
CA ARG A 58 9.84 -3.05 8.76
C ARG A 58 8.87 -4.20 8.51
N LYS A 59 8.87 -5.19 9.40
CA LYS A 59 7.82 -6.20 9.39
C LYS A 59 6.50 -5.57 9.78
N LEU A 60 5.47 -5.82 8.99
CA LEU A 60 4.11 -5.37 9.26
C LEU A 60 3.11 -6.35 8.64
N ASP A 61 2.38 -7.06 9.49
CA ASP A 61 1.26 -7.90 9.09
C ASP A 61 -0.04 -7.14 9.39
N LEU A 62 -0.77 -6.79 8.36
CA LEU A 62 -2.02 -6.06 8.43
C LEU A 62 -3.27 -6.96 8.41
N SER A 63 -3.11 -8.28 8.59
CA SER A 63 -4.23 -9.13 9.00
C SER A 63 -4.83 -8.67 10.33
N GLU A 64 -3.99 -8.02 11.16
CA GLU A 64 -4.36 -7.34 12.40
C GLU A 64 -3.94 -5.86 12.29
N THR A 65 -4.89 -4.95 12.08
CA THR A 65 -4.60 -3.52 11.88
C THR A 65 -3.96 -2.85 13.10
N ASP A 66 -4.16 -3.40 14.29
CA ASP A 66 -3.50 -2.93 15.53
C ASP A 66 -1.96 -3.04 15.50
N ASN A 67 -1.41 -3.85 14.59
CA ASN A 67 0.02 -3.91 14.37
C ASN A 67 0.61 -2.58 13.85
N LEU A 68 -0.21 -1.70 13.26
CA LEU A 68 0.21 -0.34 12.92
C LEU A 68 0.72 0.44 14.14
N LYS A 69 0.10 0.26 15.30
CA LYS A 69 0.50 0.94 16.56
C LYS A 69 1.88 0.53 17.05
N LYS A 70 2.39 -0.63 16.60
CA LYS A 70 3.72 -1.16 16.94
C LYS A 70 4.78 -0.78 15.91
N LEU A 71 4.37 -0.14 14.80
CA LEU A 71 5.27 0.22 13.71
C LEU A 71 6.17 1.38 14.13
N SER A 72 7.46 1.13 14.22
CA SER A 72 8.49 2.17 14.43
C SER A 72 9.12 2.54 13.10
N LEU A 73 9.03 3.80 12.71
CA LEU A 73 9.63 4.31 11.50
C LEU A 73 11.05 4.85 11.75
N PRO A 74 11.90 4.87 10.72
CA PRO A 74 13.27 5.40 10.83
C PRO A 74 13.33 6.93 10.77
N PHE A 75 12.20 7.62 10.59
CA PHE A 75 12.09 9.08 10.47
C PHE A 75 10.74 9.57 11.03
N ASP A 76 10.75 10.80 11.54
CA ASP A 76 9.59 11.42 12.19
C ASP A 76 8.65 12.12 11.21
N ASN A 77 9.16 12.58 10.07
CA ASN A 77 8.40 13.31 9.08
C ASN A 77 8.12 12.42 7.85
N ILE A 78 6.86 12.30 7.45
CA ILE A 78 6.45 11.53 6.28
C ILE A 78 5.89 12.49 5.24
N HIS A 79 6.39 12.42 4.02
CA HIS A 79 5.94 13.23 2.89
C HIS A 79 4.99 12.48 1.97
N THR A 80 5.17 11.15 1.86
CA THR A 80 4.29 10.34 1.03
C THR A 80 4.05 8.97 1.67
N LEU A 81 2.79 8.57 1.72
CA LEU A 81 2.35 7.21 2.02
C LEU A 81 1.90 6.55 0.72
N VAL A 82 2.40 5.35 0.45
CA VAL A 82 1.92 4.48 -0.62
C VAL A 82 1.28 3.24 0.01
N CYS A 83 0.01 3.01 -0.26
CA CYS A 83 -0.70 1.79 0.12
C CYS A 83 -0.74 0.84 -1.07
N SER A 84 0.17 -0.15 -1.07
CA SER A 84 0.30 -1.17 -2.13
C SER A 84 0.01 -2.58 -1.63
N GLN A 85 -0.46 -2.72 -0.38
CA GLN A 85 -0.87 -4.00 0.17
C GLN A 85 -2.12 -4.54 -0.51
N GLY A 86 -2.19 -5.86 -0.64
CA GLY A 86 -3.36 -6.53 -1.16
C GLY A 86 -3.11 -7.99 -1.46
N ILE A 87 -4.18 -8.76 -1.44
CA ILE A 87 -4.22 -10.18 -1.80
C ILE A 87 -5.39 -10.45 -2.75
N VAL A 88 -5.30 -11.57 -3.43
CA VAL A 88 -6.36 -12.17 -4.24
C VAL A 88 -6.38 -13.67 -3.94
N ALA A 89 -7.53 -14.30 -4.01
CA ALA A 89 -7.64 -15.75 -3.94
C ALA A 89 -8.21 -16.30 -5.25
N TYR A 90 -7.56 -17.33 -5.78
CA TYR A 90 -7.95 -17.99 -7.02
C TYR A 90 -8.86 -19.20 -6.77
N ASP A 91 -9.19 -19.94 -7.80
CA ASP A 91 -9.96 -21.18 -7.74
C ASP A 91 -11.35 -21.01 -7.09
N ARG A 92 -11.98 -19.85 -7.31
CA ARG A 92 -13.29 -19.48 -6.75
C ARG A 92 -13.35 -19.44 -5.22
N LYS A 93 -12.21 -19.45 -4.52
CA LYS A 93 -12.18 -19.40 -3.05
C LYS A 93 -12.77 -18.12 -2.47
N GLU A 94 -12.82 -17.04 -3.26
CA GLU A 94 -13.42 -15.78 -2.81
C GLU A 94 -14.96 -15.85 -2.64
N PHE A 95 -15.62 -16.92 -3.08
CA PHE A 95 -17.04 -17.17 -2.81
C PHE A 95 -17.27 -17.76 -1.40
N GLU A 96 -16.22 -18.22 -0.72
CA GLU A 96 -16.26 -18.64 0.67
C GLU A 96 -16.24 -17.41 1.56
N ILE A 97 -17.18 -17.31 2.51
CA ILE A 97 -17.37 -16.09 3.31
C ILE A 97 -16.15 -15.68 4.12
N ASP A 98 -15.39 -16.64 4.63
CA ASP A 98 -14.19 -16.33 5.43
C ASP A 98 -13.05 -15.81 4.54
N THR A 99 -12.88 -16.37 3.35
CA THR A 99 -11.94 -15.85 2.35
C THR A 99 -12.35 -14.45 1.88
N PHE A 100 -13.66 -14.25 1.65
CA PHE A 100 -14.21 -12.95 1.29
C PHE A 100 -13.87 -11.88 2.35
N LYS A 101 -14.18 -12.16 3.63
CA LYS A 101 -13.88 -11.26 4.74
C LYS A 101 -12.39 -10.94 4.81
N LYS A 102 -11.52 -11.94 4.77
CA LYS A 102 -10.06 -11.77 4.80
C LYS A 102 -9.55 -10.84 3.71
N ILE A 103 -10.09 -10.95 2.49
CA ILE A 103 -9.69 -10.09 1.38
C ILE A 103 -10.20 -8.66 1.58
N ILE A 104 -11.43 -8.47 2.04
CA ILE A 104 -11.95 -7.14 2.38
C ILE A 104 -11.11 -6.50 3.50
N ASP A 105 -10.79 -7.24 4.55
CA ASP A 105 -10.02 -6.74 5.67
C ASP A 105 -8.63 -6.28 5.22
N LEU A 106 -7.93 -7.07 4.42
CA LEU A 106 -6.58 -6.69 3.98
C LEU A 106 -6.59 -5.64 2.86
N ASN A 107 -7.49 -5.76 1.87
CA ASN A 107 -7.44 -4.89 0.70
C ASN A 107 -8.14 -3.54 0.90
N LEU A 108 -9.08 -3.43 1.84
CA LEU A 108 -9.86 -2.21 2.06
C LEU A 108 -9.70 -1.68 3.48
N ASN A 109 -10.03 -2.48 4.50
CA ASN A 109 -10.01 -2.02 5.88
C ASN A 109 -8.60 -1.65 6.34
N SER A 110 -7.58 -2.44 5.98
CA SER A 110 -6.19 -2.15 6.32
C SER A 110 -5.67 -0.89 5.62
N VAL A 111 -6.15 -0.59 4.41
CA VAL A 111 -5.80 0.65 3.70
C VAL A 111 -6.37 1.86 4.43
N MET A 112 -7.65 1.81 4.82
CA MET A 112 -8.25 2.88 5.62
C MET A 112 -7.52 3.06 6.95
N ALA A 113 -7.21 1.96 7.66
CA ALA A 113 -6.47 2.00 8.93
C ALA A 113 -5.07 2.65 8.73
N SER A 114 -4.37 2.29 7.67
CA SER A 114 -3.07 2.88 7.32
C SER A 114 -3.18 4.37 7.04
N CYS A 115 -4.14 4.77 6.22
CA CYS A 115 -4.38 6.18 5.91
C CYS A 115 -4.67 6.99 7.18
N SER A 116 -5.51 6.48 8.08
CA SER A 116 -5.83 7.12 9.36
C SER A 116 -4.62 7.22 10.28
N PHE A 117 -3.84 6.14 10.40
CA PHE A 117 -2.65 6.09 11.24
C PHE A 117 -1.61 7.15 10.84
N PHE A 118 -1.41 7.34 9.55
CA PHE A 118 -0.41 8.30 9.03
C PHE A 118 -0.96 9.71 8.81
N HIS A 119 -2.27 9.94 8.92
CA HIS A 119 -2.90 11.20 8.56
C HIS A 119 -2.30 12.41 9.28
N GLU A 120 -2.13 12.35 10.61
CA GLU A 120 -1.60 13.47 11.39
C GLU A 120 -0.19 13.87 10.95
N ASN A 121 0.66 12.87 10.71
CA ASN A 121 2.02 13.11 10.26
C ASN A 121 2.05 13.72 8.84
N LEU A 122 1.24 13.19 7.94
CA LEU A 122 1.10 13.72 6.58
C LEU A 122 0.53 15.14 6.58
N ALA A 123 -0.43 15.46 7.45
CA ALA A 123 -1.00 16.79 7.57
C ALA A 123 0.05 17.83 7.99
N LYS A 124 0.93 17.50 8.94
CA LYS A 124 2.04 18.38 9.36
C LYS A 124 2.97 18.73 8.19
N ASN A 125 3.12 17.83 7.23
CA ASN A 125 4.03 17.98 6.09
C ASN A 125 3.32 18.35 4.78
N LYS A 126 1.99 18.57 4.80
CA LYS A 126 1.16 18.74 3.60
C LYS A 126 1.43 17.65 2.57
N GLY A 127 1.45 16.42 3.05
CA GLY A 127 1.91 15.23 2.35
C GLY A 127 0.92 14.69 1.32
N SER A 128 1.22 13.48 0.85
CA SER A 128 0.43 12.81 -0.18
C SER A 128 0.21 11.35 0.16
N ILE A 129 -0.98 10.85 -0.16
CA ILE A 129 -1.31 9.42 -0.10
C ILE A 129 -1.54 8.94 -1.53
N VAL A 130 -0.94 7.81 -1.87
CA VAL A 130 -1.18 7.10 -3.13
C VAL A 130 -1.67 5.69 -2.80
N ILE A 131 -2.87 5.34 -3.27
CA ILE A 131 -3.48 4.04 -3.03
C ILE A 131 -3.48 3.24 -4.33
N ILE A 132 -2.97 2.01 -4.28
CA ILE A 132 -2.94 1.12 -5.43
C ILE A 132 -4.28 0.38 -5.51
N GLY A 133 -5.13 0.87 -6.40
CA GLY A 133 -6.40 0.27 -6.79
C GLY A 133 -6.21 -0.88 -7.80
N SER A 134 -7.13 -0.97 -8.74
CA SER A 134 -7.10 -1.96 -9.83
C SER A 134 -8.08 -1.57 -10.93
N GLY A 135 -7.88 -2.04 -12.16
CA GLY A 135 -8.91 -2.07 -13.19
C GLY A 135 -10.20 -2.78 -12.74
N ALA A 136 -10.08 -3.75 -11.82
CA ALA A 136 -11.22 -4.43 -11.18
C ALA A 136 -12.16 -3.49 -10.40
N SER A 137 -11.75 -2.24 -10.14
CA SER A 137 -12.65 -1.21 -9.60
C SER A 137 -13.74 -0.76 -10.57
N TYR A 138 -13.56 -1.03 -11.85
CA TYR A 138 -14.41 -0.53 -12.95
C TYR A 138 -15.06 -1.63 -13.76
N HIS A 139 -14.57 -2.88 -13.64
CA HIS A 139 -15.05 -4.01 -14.42
C HIS A 139 -15.38 -5.20 -13.54
N ALA A 140 -16.30 -6.03 -13.98
CA ALA A 140 -16.56 -7.32 -13.37
C ALA A 140 -15.35 -8.26 -13.61
N VAL A 141 -14.83 -8.86 -12.55
CA VAL A 141 -13.81 -9.91 -12.62
C VAL A 141 -14.43 -11.23 -12.20
N LYS A 142 -14.65 -12.10 -13.20
CA LYS A 142 -15.27 -13.40 -12.98
C LYS A 142 -14.38 -14.25 -12.06
N GLY A 143 -14.93 -14.64 -10.91
CA GLY A 143 -14.21 -15.49 -9.94
C GLY A 143 -13.64 -14.77 -8.73
N ASN A 144 -13.56 -13.43 -8.75
CA ASN A 144 -12.94 -12.64 -7.68
C ASN A 144 -13.89 -11.59 -7.08
N PRO A 145 -15.01 -12.00 -6.45
CA PRO A 145 -15.99 -11.05 -5.92
C PRO A 145 -15.47 -10.20 -4.77
N ALA A 146 -14.66 -10.77 -3.87
CA ALA A 146 -14.09 -10.03 -2.75
C ALA A 146 -13.03 -9.02 -3.22
N TYR A 147 -12.16 -9.44 -4.12
CA TYR A 147 -11.16 -8.54 -4.72
C TYR A 147 -11.84 -7.37 -5.42
N SER A 148 -12.81 -7.64 -6.29
CA SER A 148 -13.55 -6.59 -7.02
C SER A 148 -14.29 -5.65 -6.07
N ALA A 149 -14.97 -6.17 -5.04
CA ALA A 149 -15.63 -5.36 -4.03
C ALA A 149 -14.63 -4.48 -3.25
N SER A 150 -13.49 -5.04 -2.83
CA SER A 150 -12.45 -4.29 -2.13
C SER A 150 -11.87 -3.16 -2.98
N LYS A 151 -11.56 -3.44 -4.25
CA LYS A 151 -10.99 -2.44 -5.16
C LYS A 151 -12.00 -1.40 -5.61
N GLY A 152 -13.28 -1.76 -5.76
CA GLY A 152 -14.39 -0.81 -5.94
C GLY A 152 -14.58 0.10 -4.72
N GLY A 153 -14.51 -0.46 -3.52
CA GLY A 153 -14.54 0.30 -2.26
C GLY A 153 -13.39 1.31 -2.16
N LEU A 154 -12.18 0.93 -2.57
CA LEU A 154 -11.03 1.86 -2.60
C LEU A 154 -11.27 3.05 -3.52
N LEU A 155 -11.94 2.88 -4.66
CA LEU A 155 -12.22 3.98 -5.58
C LEU A 155 -13.02 5.10 -4.90
N THR A 156 -14.05 4.72 -4.13
CA THR A 156 -14.87 5.68 -3.39
C THR A 156 -14.14 6.22 -2.16
N LEU A 157 -13.41 5.36 -1.44
CA LEU A 157 -12.60 5.75 -0.29
C LEU A 157 -11.59 6.84 -0.66
N ILE A 158 -10.86 6.70 -1.76
CA ILE A 158 -9.90 7.68 -2.27
C ILE A 158 -10.54 9.04 -2.46
N LYS A 159 -11.71 9.10 -3.12
CA LYS A 159 -12.45 10.34 -3.36
C LYS A 159 -12.86 11.00 -2.04
N THR A 160 -13.41 10.21 -1.12
CA THR A 160 -13.86 10.69 0.18
C THR A 160 -12.71 11.25 1.02
N LEU A 161 -11.58 10.53 1.09
CA LEU A 161 -10.41 10.98 1.83
C LEU A 161 -9.76 12.22 1.18
N ALA A 162 -9.72 12.29 -0.15
CA ALA A 162 -9.20 13.45 -0.86
C ALA A 162 -9.99 14.73 -0.50
N GLU A 163 -11.31 14.66 -0.47
CA GLU A 163 -12.16 15.78 -0.10
C GLU A 163 -12.05 16.09 1.40
N ALA A 164 -12.17 15.09 2.26
CA ALA A 164 -12.17 15.27 3.72
C ALA A 164 -10.85 15.84 4.26
N TRP A 165 -9.71 15.46 3.68
CA TRP A 165 -8.38 15.84 4.18
C TRP A 165 -7.71 16.97 3.39
N ALA A 166 -8.37 17.50 2.37
CA ALA A 166 -7.90 18.67 1.62
C ALA A 166 -7.67 19.88 2.52
N ILE A 167 -8.53 20.09 3.52
CA ILE A 167 -8.40 21.19 4.49
C ILE A 167 -7.12 21.09 5.32
N ASN A 168 -6.60 19.89 5.52
CA ASN A 168 -5.32 19.62 6.21
C ASN A 168 -4.13 19.71 5.25
N GLY A 169 -4.34 19.96 3.97
CA GLY A 169 -3.32 19.98 2.93
C GLY A 169 -2.84 18.60 2.49
N VAL A 170 -3.50 17.51 2.91
CA VAL A 170 -3.18 16.15 2.49
C VAL A 170 -3.84 15.84 1.16
N ARG A 171 -3.06 15.43 0.17
CA ARG A 171 -3.58 14.99 -1.13
C ARG A 171 -3.73 13.48 -1.16
N VAL A 172 -4.85 12.98 -1.61
CA VAL A 172 -5.11 11.53 -1.75
C VAL A 172 -5.43 11.21 -3.19
N ASN A 173 -4.68 10.28 -3.78
CA ASN A 173 -4.87 9.83 -5.16
C ASN A 173 -4.81 8.31 -5.24
N GLY A 174 -5.40 7.76 -6.30
CA GLY A 174 -5.37 6.35 -6.62
C GLY A 174 -4.76 6.08 -7.98
N ILE A 175 -4.11 4.94 -8.09
CA ILE A 175 -3.67 4.38 -9.36
C ILE A 175 -4.41 3.06 -9.56
N ALA A 176 -4.99 2.86 -10.73
CA ALA A 176 -5.71 1.63 -11.10
C ALA A 176 -4.91 0.86 -12.16
N PRO A 177 -3.92 0.04 -11.76
CA PRO A 177 -3.16 -0.75 -12.70
C PRO A 177 -4.04 -1.76 -13.42
N GLY A 178 -3.68 -2.06 -14.68
CA GLY A 178 -4.12 -3.27 -15.35
C GLY A 178 -3.28 -4.48 -14.94
N TYR A 179 -3.00 -5.39 -15.88
CA TYR A 179 -2.08 -6.49 -15.63
C TYR A 179 -0.64 -5.99 -15.56
N VAL A 180 0.01 -6.27 -14.45
CA VAL A 180 1.43 -5.99 -14.23
C VAL A 180 2.10 -7.30 -13.86
N ALA A 181 3.16 -7.67 -14.57
CA ALA A 181 3.90 -8.91 -14.30
C ALA A 181 4.48 -8.89 -12.88
N THR A 182 3.87 -9.66 -11.99
CA THR A 182 4.24 -9.80 -10.58
C THR A 182 3.95 -11.24 -10.11
N LYS A 183 4.29 -11.57 -8.86
CA LYS A 183 3.90 -12.89 -8.30
C LYS A 183 2.37 -13.05 -8.10
N LEU A 184 1.57 -11.97 -8.22
CA LEU A 184 0.11 -12.01 -8.14
C LEU A 184 -0.57 -12.18 -9.50
N THR A 185 0.17 -12.14 -10.58
CA THR A 185 -0.25 -12.31 -11.98
C THR A 185 0.73 -13.25 -12.66
#